data_467aa6fc82abcfdd0017ec442292e690
#
_entry.id   467aa6fc82abcfdd0017ec442292e690
#
_cell.length_a   1.000
_cell.length_b   1.000
_cell.length_c   1.000
_cell.angle_alpha   90.00
_cell.angle_beta   90.00
_cell.angle_gamma   90.00
#
_symmetry.space_group_name_H-M   'P 1'
#
loop_
_entity.id
_entity.type
_entity.pdbx_description
1 polymer ?
#
loop_
_entity_poly.entity_id
_entity_poly.type
_entity_poly.pdbx_seq_one_letter_code
_entity_poly.pdbx_strand_id
1 'polypeptide(L)'
;MDVSGLKKVHYVGPHAESLLDWATTRDIGKLYPGKSVYATMLNEDGKFIDDCIVYRTGPNAFMVVHGSGTGYERLVRSAPGRQVAALFDDDLHDLSLQGPAAVDFLAEHVHGIRDLPYFHHAQTRLFGRPVTISRTGYTGERGYEIFCKAADAPLIWDTILEKGTPFGIIPCAFTALDWLRVESSLLFFPYDNSEMYPFADEKASDTLWELGLDFTVSPDKTDFCGAGEHFRLAGKERFKIYGVEIDANKATIAGDTLWHNGKQSGIVTCGMYSRLTGRSLAIARLDVHVARPGNALEVRGSMETSARAALLPFDDPEKKKRTAVG
;
A
#
# COMPACT_ATOMS: atom_id res chain seq x y z
N MET A 1 5.60 -14.43 2.78
CA MET A 1 5.77 -13.97 1.39
C MET A 1 7.09 -13.22 1.29
N ASP A 2 7.76 -13.29 0.14
CA ASP A 2 8.93 -12.47 -0.15
C ASP A 2 8.48 -11.24 -0.94
N VAL A 3 8.71 -10.05 -0.39
CA VAL A 3 8.40 -8.75 -1.01
C VAL A 3 9.66 -7.91 -1.23
N SER A 4 10.81 -8.57 -1.31
CA SER A 4 12.13 -7.93 -1.46
C SER A 4 12.28 -7.10 -2.73
N GLY A 5 11.38 -7.25 -3.70
CA GLY A 5 11.36 -6.43 -4.92
C GLY A 5 11.04 -4.95 -4.70
N LEU A 6 10.51 -4.57 -3.53
CA LEU A 6 10.33 -3.17 -3.16
C LEU A 6 11.69 -2.47 -3.06
N LYS A 7 11.76 -1.22 -3.51
CA LYS A 7 12.97 -0.40 -3.40
C LYS A 7 13.15 0.10 -1.96
N LYS A 8 14.34 -0.05 -1.40
CA LYS A 8 14.73 0.48 -0.08
C LYS A 8 15.83 1.49 -0.26
N VAL A 9 15.59 2.71 0.18
CA VAL A 9 16.55 3.82 0.06
C VAL A 9 16.72 4.47 1.41
N HIS A 10 17.97 4.54 1.89
CA HIS A 10 18.30 5.26 3.10
C HIS A 10 18.63 6.73 2.79
N TYR A 11 18.03 7.64 3.54
CA TYR A 11 18.30 9.06 3.49
C TYR A 11 18.88 9.49 4.83
N VAL A 12 20.14 10.00 4.82
CA VAL A 12 20.87 10.33 6.03
C VAL A 12 21.47 11.72 5.89
N GLY A 13 21.32 12.53 6.90
CA GLY A 13 21.88 13.88 6.95
C GLY A 13 20.97 14.91 7.62
N PRO A 14 21.50 16.09 7.95
CA PRO A 14 20.75 17.12 8.67
C PRO A 14 19.52 17.62 7.91
N HIS A 15 19.47 17.45 6.59
CA HIS A 15 18.33 17.85 5.77
C HIS A 15 17.48 16.67 5.28
N ALA A 16 17.68 15.43 5.80
CA ALA A 16 16.90 14.28 5.39
C ALA A 16 15.41 14.44 5.74
N GLU A 17 15.10 14.93 6.95
CA GLU A 17 13.72 15.22 7.37
C GLU A 17 13.06 16.25 6.45
N SER A 18 13.67 17.40 6.22
CA SER A 18 13.10 18.45 5.38
C SER A 18 12.98 18.06 3.90
N LEU A 19 13.85 17.18 3.39
CA LEU A 19 13.72 16.63 2.05
C LEU A 19 12.47 15.74 1.93
N LEU A 20 12.31 14.80 2.86
CA LEU A 20 11.19 13.87 2.87
C LEU A 20 9.87 14.59 3.17
N ASP A 21 9.90 15.57 4.05
CA ASP A 21 8.72 16.37 4.37
C ASP A 21 8.24 17.18 3.16
N TRP A 22 9.15 17.80 2.40
CA TRP A 22 8.80 18.47 1.16
C TRP A 22 8.28 17.53 0.08
N ALA A 23 8.88 16.34 -0.06
CA ALA A 23 8.57 15.42 -1.16
C ALA A 23 7.32 14.59 -0.93
N THR A 24 6.84 14.46 0.32
CA THR A 24 5.70 13.63 0.69
C THR A 24 4.56 14.46 1.28
N THR A 25 3.37 13.88 1.26
CA THR A 25 2.16 14.50 1.81
C THR A 25 2.06 14.43 3.34
N ARG A 26 2.91 13.61 3.98
CA ARG A 26 2.94 13.46 5.45
C ARG A 26 3.84 14.49 6.11
N ASP A 27 3.46 14.88 7.31
CA ASP A 27 4.31 15.66 8.23
C ASP A 27 5.37 14.71 8.82
N ILE A 28 6.55 14.70 8.20
CA ILE A 28 7.67 13.84 8.58
C ILE A 28 8.29 14.28 9.91
N GLY A 29 8.16 15.55 10.26
CA GLY A 29 8.63 16.08 11.55
C GLY A 29 7.93 15.46 12.77
N LYS A 30 6.73 14.88 12.59
CA LYS A 30 6.02 14.15 13.66
C LYS A 30 6.49 12.71 13.87
N LEU A 31 7.40 12.21 13.03
CA LEU A 31 8.02 10.90 13.25
C LEU A 31 9.14 11.02 14.30
N TYR A 32 9.29 9.97 15.08
CA TYR A 32 10.43 9.76 15.98
C TYR A 32 11.10 8.42 15.64
N PRO A 33 12.36 8.20 16.03
CA PRO A 33 13.03 6.91 15.78
C PRO A 33 12.21 5.72 16.27
N GLY A 34 12.00 4.74 15.37
CA GLY A 34 11.12 3.60 15.62
C GLY A 34 9.69 3.76 15.08
N LYS A 35 9.29 4.96 14.63
CA LYS A 35 7.98 5.20 13.99
C LYS A 35 8.09 5.25 12.48
N SER A 36 7.07 4.74 11.80
CA SER A 36 6.91 4.81 10.35
C SER A 36 5.55 5.38 9.95
N VAL A 37 5.41 5.76 8.69
CA VAL A 37 4.16 6.30 8.15
C VAL A 37 4.02 5.96 6.66
N TYR A 38 2.81 5.63 6.25
CA TYR A 38 2.45 5.55 4.84
C TYR A 38 2.26 6.97 4.28
N ALA A 39 2.88 7.27 3.17
CA ALA A 39 2.89 8.57 2.53
C ALA A 39 2.73 8.44 1.01
N THR A 40 2.24 9.49 0.38
CA THR A 40 2.20 9.62 -1.08
C THR A 40 3.08 10.77 -1.55
N MET A 41 3.48 10.71 -2.81
CA MET A 41 4.26 11.75 -3.49
C MET A 41 3.50 12.25 -4.70
N LEU A 42 3.56 13.55 -4.92
CA LEU A 42 2.93 14.22 -6.05
C LEU A 42 3.97 14.90 -6.95
N ASN A 43 3.58 15.12 -8.20
CA ASN A 43 4.28 16.07 -9.05
C ASN A 43 3.80 17.51 -8.81
N GLU A 44 4.38 18.46 -9.52
CA GLU A 44 4.06 19.89 -9.40
C GLU A 44 2.60 20.20 -9.78
N ASP A 45 1.97 19.35 -10.61
CA ASP A 45 0.57 19.49 -11.02
C ASP A 45 -0.42 18.86 -10.02
N GLY A 46 0.04 18.46 -8.83
CA GLY A 46 -0.77 17.84 -7.78
C GLY A 46 -1.25 16.42 -8.12
N LYS A 47 -0.56 15.75 -9.05
CA LYS A 47 -0.88 14.39 -9.49
C LYS A 47 -0.01 13.36 -8.79
N PHE A 48 -0.61 12.22 -8.48
CA PHE A 48 0.06 11.09 -7.85
C PHE A 48 1.20 10.55 -8.74
N ILE A 49 2.35 10.29 -8.14
CA ILE A 49 3.51 9.69 -8.81
C ILE A 49 4.04 8.45 -8.12
N ASP A 50 3.84 8.32 -6.81
CA ASP A 50 4.29 7.15 -6.04
C ASP A 50 3.68 7.15 -4.64
N ASP A 51 3.74 5.99 -3.98
CA ASP A 51 3.49 5.83 -2.57
C ASP A 51 4.67 5.13 -1.89
N CYS A 52 4.79 5.33 -0.58
CA CYS A 52 5.89 4.75 0.18
C CYS A 52 5.54 4.59 1.65
N ILE A 53 6.36 3.79 2.34
CA ILE A 53 6.44 3.83 3.79
C ILE A 53 7.77 4.52 4.16
N VAL A 54 7.67 5.58 4.95
CA VAL A 54 8.83 6.28 5.52
C VAL A 54 9.06 5.80 6.94
N TYR A 55 10.22 5.25 7.20
CA TYR A 55 10.69 4.75 8.48
C TYR A 55 11.71 5.75 9.05
N ARG A 56 11.49 6.29 10.24
CA ARG A 56 12.53 7.07 10.92
C ARG A 56 13.42 6.13 11.72
N THR A 57 14.60 5.85 11.20
CA THR A 57 15.56 4.89 11.78
C THR A 57 16.53 5.52 12.77
N GLY A 58 16.63 6.85 12.78
CA GLY A 58 17.49 7.61 13.68
C GLY A 58 17.14 9.11 13.70
N PRO A 59 17.86 9.95 14.46
CA PRO A 59 17.58 11.37 14.56
C PRO A 59 17.55 12.08 13.19
N ASN A 60 18.53 11.77 12.32
CA ASN A 60 18.67 12.32 10.95
C ASN A 60 18.81 11.19 9.93
N ALA A 61 18.16 10.06 10.19
CA ALA A 61 18.23 8.88 9.35
C ALA A 61 16.84 8.31 9.10
N PHE A 62 16.56 8.03 7.83
CA PHE A 62 15.28 7.49 7.37
C PHE A 62 15.54 6.38 6.36
N MET A 63 14.62 5.42 6.30
CA MET A 63 14.51 4.46 5.21
C MET A 63 13.17 4.70 4.52
N VAL A 64 13.18 4.78 3.21
CA VAL A 64 11.97 4.88 2.38
C VAL A 64 11.84 3.58 1.61
N VAL A 65 10.70 2.93 1.77
CA VAL A 65 10.35 1.71 1.03
C VAL A 65 9.21 2.05 0.08
N HIS A 66 9.43 1.83 -1.23
CA HIS A 66 8.45 2.17 -2.25
C HIS A 66 8.46 1.16 -3.41
N GLY A 67 7.39 1.20 -4.21
CA GLY A 67 7.17 0.28 -5.32
C GLY A 67 7.81 0.72 -6.64
N SER A 68 7.00 0.72 -7.69
CA SER A 68 7.41 0.95 -9.08
C SER A 68 7.27 2.39 -9.57
N GLY A 69 6.74 3.29 -8.74
CA GLY A 69 6.56 4.70 -9.11
C GLY A 69 7.88 5.48 -9.22
N THR A 70 7.76 6.78 -9.50
CA THR A 70 8.89 7.69 -9.73
C THR A 70 9.32 8.49 -8.49
N GLY A 71 9.00 7.95 -7.30
CA GLY A 71 9.31 8.59 -6.02
C GLY A 71 10.80 8.79 -5.77
N TYR A 72 11.63 7.78 -6.14
CA TYR A 72 13.07 7.91 -6.02
C TYR A 72 13.62 9.08 -6.86
N GLU A 73 13.20 9.18 -8.11
CA GLU A 73 13.60 10.28 -9.02
C GLU A 73 13.12 11.63 -8.51
N ARG A 74 11.94 11.68 -7.87
CA ARG A 74 11.43 12.89 -7.20
C ARG A 74 12.35 13.31 -6.07
N LEU A 75 12.72 12.39 -5.20
CA LEU A 75 13.60 12.64 -4.06
C LEU A 75 14.99 13.10 -4.52
N VAL A 76 15.56 12.44 -5.53
CA VAL A 76 16.84 12.85 -6.12
C VAL A 76 16.79 14.26 -6.70
N ARG A 77 15.72 14.60 -7.42
CA ARG A 77 15.54 15.98 -7.95
C ARG A 77 15.35 17.04 -6.88
N SER A 78 14.80 16.66 -5.75
CA SER A 78 14.57 17.57 -4.61
C SER A 78 15.78 17.72 -3.69
N ALA A 79 16.83 16.91 -3.85
CA ALA A 79 18.02 16.89 -3.00
C ALA A 79 19.03 18.04 -3.23
N PRO A 80 19.21 18.64 -4.45
CA PRO A 80 20.17 19.69 -4.65
C PRO A 80 20.05 20.84 -3.62
N GLY A 81 21.18 21.27 -3.08
CA GLY A 81 21.25 22.30 -2.03
C GLY A 81 20.98 21.80 -0.61
N ARG A 82 20.65 20.51 -0.43
CA ARG A 82 20.45 19.88 0.88
C ARG A 82 21.64 18.99 1.26
N GLN A 83 21.99 19.01 2.53
CA GLN A 83 23.00 18.08 3.08
C GLN A 83 22.33 16.77 3.44
N VAL A 84 22.18 15.89 2.46
CA VAL A 84 21.57 14.58 2.57
C VAL A 84 22.31 13.60 1.65
N ALA A 85 22.61 12.42 2.18
CA ALA A 85 23.07 11.27 1.40
C ALA A 85 21.91 10.32 1.17
N ALA A 86 21.76 9.84 -0.07
CA ALA A 86 20.82 8.80 -0.44
C ALA A 86 21.61 7.53 -0.78
N LEU A 87 21.28 6.42 -0.13
CA LEU A 87 21.86 5.12 -0.37
C LEU A 87 20.77 4.12 -0.74
N PHE A 88 20.77 3.67 -1.97
CA PHE A 88 19.94 2.55 -2.40
C PHE A 88 20.49 1.25 -1.80
N ASP A 89 19.64 0.48 -1.12
CA ASP A 89 20.03 -0.75 -0.43
C ASP A 89 19.35 -1.96 -1.08
N ASP A 90 20.03 -2.58 -2.04
CA ASP A 90 19.62 -3.80 -2.72
C ASP A 90 20.04 -5.09 -1.99
N ASP A 91 20.87 -4.98 -0.94
CA ASP A 91 21.21 -6.09 -0.03
C ASP A 91 20.16 -6.29 1.08
N LEU A 92 19.17 -5.41 1.19
CA LEU A 92 18.13 -5.52 2.21
C LEU A 92 16.90 -6.23 1.63
N HIS A 93 16.64 -7.45 2.12
CA HIS A 93 15.46 -8.23 1.80
C HIS A 93 14.32 -7.92 2.77
N ASP A 94 13.08 -8.16 2.32
CA ASP A 94 11.85 -7.94 3.07
C ASP A 94 10.97 -9.19 3.04
N LEU A 95 10.89 -9.87 4.18
CA LEU A 95 10.07 -11.05 4.36
C LEU A 95 8.78 -10.68 5.09
N SER A 96 7.67 -10.76 4.39
CA SER A 96 6.34 -10.41 4.90
C SER A 96 5.67 -11.61 5.57
N LEU A 97 5.56 -11.58 6.91
CA LEU A 97 4.89 -12.57 7.76
C LEU A 97 3.56 -11.99 8.24
N GLN A 98 2.46 -12.46 7.66
CA GLN A 98 1.14 -11.85 7.82
C GLN A 98 0.11 -12.86 8.32
N GLY A 99 -0.92 -12.37 8.99
CA GLY A 99 -2.03 -13.14 9.51
C GLY A 99 -2.12 -13.12 11.03
N PRO A 100 -3.26 -13.51 11.60
CA PRO A 100 -3.54 -13.35 13.04
C PRO A 100 -2.56 -14.13 13.94
N ALA A 101 -2.04 -15.28 13.50
CA ALA A 101 -1.07 -16.07 14.25
C ALA A 101 0.39 -15.56 14.15
N ALA A 102 0.67 -14.57 13.29
CA ALA A 102 2.03 -14.05 13.10
C ALA A 102 2.62 -13.50 14.41
N VAL A 103 1.82 -12.83 15.21
CA VAL A 103 2.27 -12.28 16.50
C VAL A 103 2.58 -13.37 17.51
N ASP A 104 1.81 -14.45 17.55
CA ASP A 104 2.03 -15.55 18.50
C ASP A 104 3.35 -16.27 18.16
N PHE A 105 3.58 -16.55 16.90
CA PHE A 105 4.85 -17.11 16.44
C PHE A 105 6.03 -16.22 16.77
N LEU A 106 5.98 -14.92 16.42
CA LEU A 106 7.10 -14.03 16.67
C LEU A 106 7.36 -13.81 18.17
N ALA A 107 6.34 -13.86 19.01
CA ALA A 107 6.48 -13.67 20.46
C ALA A 107 7.30 -14.78 21.15
N GLU A 108 7.42 -15.97 20.52
CA GLU A 108 8.31 -17.02 21.00
C GLU A 108 9.81 -16.71 20.72
N HIS A 109 10.07 -15.79 19.79
CA HIS A 109 11.44 -15.53 19.28
C HIS A 109 11.91 -14.09 19.50
N VAL A 110 10.99 -13.16 19.71
CA VAL A 110 11.29 -11.72 19.81
C VAL A 110 10.58 -11.13 21.04
N HIS A 111 11.35 -10.75 22.03
CA HIS A 111 10.82 -10.12 23.25
C HIS A 111 10.13 -8.78 22.93
N GLY A 112 8.95 -8.55 23.50
CA GLY A 112 8.21 -7.30 23.36
C GLY A 112 7.50 -7.09 22.01
N ILE A 113 7.49 -8.09 21.11
CA ILE A 113 6.89 -7.94 19.77
C ILE A 113 5.37 -7.70 19.83
N ARG A 114 4.69 -8.21 20.87
CA ARG A 114 3.24 -7.98 21.07
C ARG A 114 2.92 -6.51 21.30
N ASP A 115 3.83 -5.78 21.93
CA ASP A 115 3.67 -4.36 22.30
C ASP A 115 4.11 -3.41 21.19
N LEU A 116 4.71 -3.91 20.10
CA LEU A 116 5.10 -3.08 18.98
C LEU A 116 3.85 -2.48 18.32
N PRO A 117 3.66 -1.13 18.35
CA PRO A 117 2.45 -0.52 17.82
C PRO A 117 2.38 -0.61 16.28
N TYR A 118 1.18 -0.47 15.72
CA TYR A 118 0.98 -0.40 14.28
C TYR A 118 1.77 0.79 13.67
N PHE A 119 2.42 0.60 12.54
CA PHE A 119 3.36 1.54 11.93
C PHE A 119 4.54 1.92 12.84
N HIS A 120 5.04 0.94 13.62
CA HIS A 120 6.32 1.05 14.32
C HIS A 120 7.24 -0.08 13.91
N HIS A 121 8.54 0.15 14.10
CA HIS A 121 9.58 -0.82 13.82
C HIS A 121 10.62 -0.84 14.93
N ALA A 122 11.27 -1.97 15.08
CA ALA A 122 12.32 -2.18 16.05
C ALA A 122 13.48 -2.98 15.44
N GLN A 123 14.70 -2.58 15.76
CA GLN A 123 15.88 -3.36 15.46
C GLN A 123 16.03 -4.45 16.54
N THR A 124 16.23 -5.69 16.13
CA THR A 124 16.30 -6.83 17.01
C THR A 124 17.11 -7.97 16.37
N ARG A 125 17.02 -9.15 16.95
CA ARG A 125 17.57 -10.38 16.36
C ARG A 125 16.47 -11.42 16.22
N LEU A 126 16.44 -12.08 15.09
CA LEU A 126 15.55 -13.22 14.83
C LEU A 126 16.44 -14.41 14.42
N PHE A 127 16.33 -15.53 15.13
CA PHE A 127 17.17 -16.72 14.94
C PHE A 127 18.69 -16.42 14.94
N GLY A 128 19.10 -15.48 15.81
CA GLY A 128 20.50 -15.05 15.91
C GLY A 128 20.95 -14.05 14.84
N ARG A 129 20.13 -13.69 13.86
CA ARG A 129 20.44 -12.74 12.80
C ARG A 129 19.91 -11.34 13.12
N PRO A 130 20.65 -10.27 12.80
CA PRO A 130 20.16 -8.91 12.98
C PRO A 130 19.05 -8.64 11.97
N VAL A 131 17.94 -8.10 12.45
CA VAL A 131 16.77 -7.74 11.62
C VAL A 131 16.15 -6.42 12.09
N THR A 132 15.43 -5.75 11.21
CA THR A 132 14.44 -4.74 11.59
C THR A 132 13.07 -5.35 11.38
N ILE A 133 12.25 -5.41 12.42
CA ILE A 133 10.88 -5.89 12.32
C ILE A 133 9.95 -4.68 12.36
N SER A 134 9.12 -4.55 11.33
CA SER A 134 8.10 -3.51 11.25
C SER A 134 6.71 -4.12 11.40
N ARG A 135 5.85 -3.47 12.17
CA ARG A 135 4.43 -3.84 12.22
C ARG A 135 3.67 -3.13 11.11
N THR A 136 3.95 -3.56 9.91
CA THR A 136 3.36 -3.14 8.63
C THR A 136 3.00 -4.36 7.80
N GLY A 137 2.30 -4.19 6.70
CA GLY A 137 1.93 -5.27 5.78
C GLY A 137 0.88 -4.84 4.77
N TYR A 138 0.66 -5.72 3.79
CA TYR A 138 -0.18 -5.46 2.61
C TYR A 138 -1.33 -6.48 2.47
N THR A 139 -1.88 -6.94 3.61
CA THR A 139 -2.93 -7.96 3.63
C THR A 139 -4.21 -7.56 4.37
N GLY A 140 -4.18 -6.42 5.07
CA GLY A 140 -5.27 -6.03 5.96
C GLY A 140 -5.28 -6.74 7.31
N GLU A 141 -4.55 -7.83 7.46
CA GLU A 141 -4.41 -8.57 8.71
C GLU A 141 -3.29 -7.98 9.60
N ARG A 142 -3.26 -8.40 10.87
CA ARG A 142 -2.10 -8.15 11.72
C ARG A 142 -0.91 -8.92 11.17
N GLY A 143 0.20 -8.22 10.98
CA GLY A 143 1.40 -8.83 10.42
C GLY A 143 2.64 -7.99 10.61
N TYR A 144 3.74 -8.51 10.10
CA TYR A 144 5.05 -7.91 10.25
C TYR A 144 5.86 -8.06 8.96
N GLU A 145 6.65 -7.06 8.67
CA GLU A 145 7.69 -7.09 7.65
C GLU A 145 9.05 -7.20 8.33
N ILE A 146 9.87 -8.15 7.88
CA ILE A 146 11.15 -8.50 8.47
C ILE A 146 12.25 -8.15 7.48
N PHE A 147 12.87 -7.00 7.72
CA PHE A 147 14.01 -6.55 6.92
C PHE A 147 15.27 -7.21 7.42
N CYS A 148 15.97 -7.91 6.54
CA CYS A 148 17.20 -8.63 6.82
C CYS A 148 18.16 -8.56 5.63
N LYS A 149 19.45 -8.83 5.87
CA LYS A 149 20.41 -8.92 4.79
C LYS A 149 20.13 -10.11 3.88
N ALA A 150 20.42 -9.97 2.58
CA ALA A 150 20.22 -11.01 1.57
C ALA A 150 20.88 -12.35 2.00
N ALA A 151 22.07 -12.30 2.57
CA ALA A 151 22.78 -13.49 3.04
C ALA A 151 22.08 -14.24 4.20
N ASP A 152 21.25 -13.54 4.97
CA ASP A 152 20.51 -14.10 6.12
C ASP A 152 19.08 -14.52 5.76
N ALA A 153 18.53 -13.99 4.66
CA ALA A 153 17.13 -14.17 4.26
C ALA A 153 16.74 -15.66 4.08
N PRO A 154 17.53 -16.52 3.40
CA PRO A 154 17.18 -17.92 3.25
C PRO A 154 17.06 -18.66 4.59
N LEU A 155 18.02 -18.43 5.50
CA LEU A 155 17.98 -19.04 6.83
C LEU A 155 16.74 -18.59 7.62
N ILE A 156 16.42 -17.31 7.58
CA ILE A 156 15.25 -16.75 8.29
C ILE A 156 13.97 -17.32 7.70
N TRP A 157 13.86 -17.37 6.37
CA TRP A 157 12.72 -17.93 5.66
C TRP A 157 12.48 -19.40 6.02
N ASP A 158 13.51 -20.24 5.87
CA ASP A 158 13.40 -21.66 6.14
C ASP A 158 13.06 -21.93 7.61
N THR A 159 13.67 -21.18 8.53
CA THR A 159 13.39 -21.32 9.97
C THR A 159 11.96 -20.87 10.31
N ILE A 160 11.44 -19.83 9.67
CA ILE A 160 10.03 -19.43 9.84
C ILE A 160 9.10 -20.55 9.37
N LEU A 161 9.35 -21.16 8.22
CA LEU A 161 8.51 -22.26 7.72
C LEU A 161 8.60 -23.50 8.60
N GLU A 162 9.78 -23.88 9.04
CA GLU A 162 10.00 -25.04 9.91
C GLU A 162 9.30 -24.86 11.25
N LYS A 163 9.64 -23.79 11.99
CA LYS A 163 9.14 -23.53 13.34
C LYS A 163 7.69 -23.02 13.35
N GLY A 164 7.25 -22.43 12.24
CA GLY A 164 5.90 -21.88 12.08
C GLY A 164 4.82 -22.94 11.78
N THR A 165 5.21 -24.19 11.50
CA THR A 165 4.24 -25.28 11.22
C THR A 165 3.17 -25.43 12.29
N PRO A 166 3.47 -25.40 13.61
CA PRO A 166 2.43 -25.49 14.65
C PRO A 166 1.45 -24.31 14.66
N PHE A 167 1.86 -23.18 14.10
CA PHE A 167 1.03 -21.96 13.98
C PHE A 167 0.26 -21.92 12.66
N GLY A 168 0.40 -22.93 11.80
CA GLY A 168 -0.22 -22.97 10.48
C GLY A 168 0.43 -22.04 9.45
N ILE A 169 1.68 -21.63 9.64
CA ILE A 169 2.42 -20.79 8.69
C ILE A 169 2.69 -21.58 7.42
N ILE A 170 2.32 -21.01 6.29
CA ILE A 170 2.55 -21.55 4.95
C ILE A 170 3.20 -20.51 4.04
N PRO A 171 4.02 -20.93 3.06
CA PRO A 171 4.51 -20.02 2.05
C PRO A 171 3.37 -19.56 1.14
N CYS A 172 3.32 -18.26 0.84
CA CYS A 172 2.31 -17.68 -0.03
C CYS A 172 2.98 -16.98 -1.23
N ALA A 173 2.43 -17.22 -2.42
CA ALA A 173 2.84 -16.56 -3.65
C ALA A 173 2.17 -15.18 -3.79
N PHE A 174 2.66 -14.40 -4.77
CA PHE A 174 2.15 -13.05 -5.05
C PHE A 174 0.64 -13.03 -5.36
N THR A 175 0.11 -14.06 -6.02
CA THR A 175 -1.33 -14.16 -6.29
C THR A 175 -2.17 -14.17 -5.00
N ALA A 176 -1.68 -14.82 -3.93
CA ALA A 176 -2.39 -14.79 -2.65
C ALA A 176 -2.37 -13.38 -2.03
N LEU A 177 -1.24 -12.67 -2.13
CA LEU A 177 -1.11 -11.29 -1.70
C LEU A 177 -2.08 -10.38 -2.48
N ASP A 178 -2.15 -10.55 -3.79
CA ASP A 178 -3.04 -9.77 -4.65
C ASP A 178 -4.53 -9.96 -4.29
N TRP A 179 -4.93 -11.17 -3.91
CA TRP A 179 -6.29 -11.40 -3.42
C TRP A 179 -6.56 -10.73 -2.08
N LEU A 180 -5.66 -10.88 -1.11
CA LEU A 180 -5.81 -10.31 0.23
C LEU A 180 -5.86 -8.78 0.19
N ARG A 181 -5.03 -8.15 -0.66
CA ARG A 181 -5.04 -6.69 -0.82
C ARG A 181 -6.36 -6.18 -1.41
N VAL A 182 -7.02 -6.93 -2.31
CA VAL A 182 -8.33 -6.56 -2.88
C VAL A 182 -9.41 -6.59 -1.80
N GLU A 183 -9.49 -7.63 -0.98
CA GLU A 183 -10.44 -7.70 0.15
C GLU A 183 -10.26 -6.52 1.11
N SER A 184 -9.01 -6.14 1.36
CA SER A 184 -8.63 -5.06 2.28
C SER A 184 -8.54 -3.69 1.61
N SER A 185 -8.75 -3.63 0.28
CA SER A 185 -8.73 -2.40 -0.53
C SER A 185 -7.43 -1.62 -0.46
N LEU A 186 -6.32 -2.34 -0.49
CA LEU A 186 -4.99 -1.78 -0.62
C LEU A 186 -4.64 -1.70 -2.10
N LEU A 187 -4.35 -0.49 -2.57
CA LEU A 187 -4.10 -0.24 -3.99
C LEU A 187 -2.70 -0.69 -4.38
N PHE A 188 -2.56 -1.13 -5.64
CA PHE A 188 -1.30 -1.54 -6.23
C PHE A 188 -1.02 -0.71 -7.50
N PHE A 189 0.02 0.10 -7.45
CA PHE A 189 0.38 0.96 -8.56
C PHE A 189 1.46 0.31 -9.43
N PRO A 190 1.37 0.48 -10.78
CA PRO A 190 0.45 1.35 -11.53
C PRO A 190 -0.89 0.68 -11.93
N TYR A 191 -1.23 -0.49 -11.40
CA TYR A 191 -2.40 -1.25 -11.85
C TYR A 191 -3.73 -0.60 -11.46
N ASP A 192 -3.81 0.01 -10.27
CA ASP A 192 -5.05 0.64 -9.78
C ASP A 192 -5.14 2.15 -10.12
N ASN A 193 -4.44 2.60 -11.18
CA ASN A 193 -4.53 3.98 -11.64
C ASN A 193 -4.74 4.09 -13.15
N SER A 194 -4.80 5.32 -13.68
CA SER A 194 -5.01 5.59 -15.11
C SER A 194 -3.85 5.18 -16.01
N GLU A 195 -2.71 4.85 -15.45
CA GLU A 195 -1.51 4.48 -16.21
C GLU A 195 -1.71 3.15 -16.92
N MET A 196 -2.28 2.16 -16.24
CA MET A 196 -2.55 0.84 -16.82
C MET A 196 -3.98 0.73 -17.39
N TYR A 197 -4.95 1.33 -16.73
CA TYR A 197 -6.36 1.23 -17.10
C TYR A 197 -6.98 2.63 -17.23
N PRO A 198 -6.63 3.38 -18.31
CA PRO A 198 -7.21 4.68 -18.57
C PRO A 198 -8.72 4.53 -18.84
N PHE A 199 -9.48 5.55 -18.47
CA PHE A 199 -10.92 5.58 -18.64
C PHE A 199 -11.26 6.51 -19.82
N ALA A 200 -11.78 5.94 -20.91
CA ALA A 200 -12.13 6.67 -22.13
C ALA A 200 -10.97 7.55 -22.67
N ASP A 201 -11.21 8.85 -22.86
CA ASP A 201 -10.23 9.81 -23.37
C ASP A 201 -9.38 10.47 -22.28
N GLU A 202 -9.29 9.85 -21.12
CA GLU A 202 -8.58 10.36 -19.98
C GLU A 202 -7.06 10.40 -20.21
N LYS A 203 -6.43 11.50 -19.79
CA LYS A 203 -4.97 11.56 -19.71
C LYS A 203 -4.49 10.76 -18.50
N ALA A 204 -3.45 9.95 -18.69
CA ALA A 204 -2.83 9.20 -17.61
C ALA A 204 -2.29 10.16 -16.52
N SER A 205 -3.07 10.42 -15.51
CA SER A 205 -2.67 11.18 -14.31
C SER A 205 -3.82 11.25 -13.31
N ASP A 206 -3.59 10.76 -12.10
CA ASP A 206 -4.61 10.68 -11.06
C ASP A 206 -4.33 11.67 -9.93
N THR A 207 -5.37 12.14 -9.27
CA THR A 207 -5.27 12.90 -8.02
C THR A 207 -5.46 11.97 -6.82
N LEU A 208 -5.01 12.39 -5.63
CA LEU A 208 -5.30 11.64 -4.40
C LEU A 208 -6.80 11.56 -4.11
N TRP A 209 -7.57 12.59 -4.52
CA TRP A 209 -9.02 12.61 -4.40
C TRP A 209 -9.71 11.52 -5.23
N GLU A 210 -9.17 11.23 -6.42
CA GLU A 210 -9.64 10.17 -7.31
C GLU A 210 -9.26 8.79 -6.78
N LEU A 211 -8.04 8.65 -6.25
CA LEU A 211 -7.54 7.39 -5.70
C LEU A 211 -8.06 7.08 -4.29
N GLY A 212 -8.72 8.04 -3.62
CA GLY A 212 -9.13 7.88 -2.22
C GLY A 212 -7.94 7.87 -1.25
N LEU A 213 -6.83 8.52 -1.63
CA LEU A 213 -5.60 8.64 -0.85
C LEU A 213 -5.40 10.03 -0.23
N ASP A 214 -6.37 10.92 -0.32
CA ASP A 214 -6.34 12.25 0.27
C ASP A 214 -6.10 12.23 1.79
N PHE A 215 -6.49 11.15 2.48
CA PHE A 215 -6.18 10.94 3.90
C PHE A 215 -4.67 10.87 4.19
N THR A 216 -3.81 10.70 3.18
CA THR A 216 -2.35 10.73 3.34
C THR A 216 -1.81 12.13 3.54
N VAL A 217 -2.53 13.16 3.17
CA VAL A 217 -2.16 14.55 3.48
C VAL A 217 -2.34 14.77 4.97
N SER A 218 -1.26 15.11 5.67
CA SER A 218 -1.36 15.38 7.11
C SER A 218 -2.24 16.61 7.37
N PRO A 219 -3.07 16.59 8.42
CA PRO A 219 -3.81 17.78 8.83
C PRO A 219 -2.88 18.98 8.97
N ASP A 220 -3.33 20.13 8.52
CA ASP A 220 -2.62 21.42 8.57
C ASP A 220 -1.33 21.52 7.71
N LYS A 221 -0.96 20.47 7.00
CA LYS A 221 0.18 20.49 6.08
C LYS A 221 -0.22 21.09 4.75
N THR A 222 0.38 22.22 4.42
CA THR A 222 0.11 23.00 3.19
C THR A 222 1.35 23.19 2.33
N ASP A 223 2.52 22.81 2.81
CA ASP A 223 3.81 22.97 2.13
C ASP A 223 4.42 21.61 1.79
N PHE A 224 4.13 21.13 0.59
CA PHE A 224 4.73 19.93 -0.03
C PHE A 224 4.64 20.06 -1.55
N CYS A 225 5.41 19.25 -2.27
CA CYS A 225 5.42 19.27 -3.73
C CYS A 225 4.00 19.03 -4.28
N GLY A 226 3.51 19.96 -5.11
CA GLY A 226 2.20 19.88 -5.72
C GLY A 226 1.02 20.30 -4.82
N ALA A 227 1.26 20.80 -3.60
CA ALA A 227 0.20 21.12 -2.64
C ALA A 227 -0.84 22.10 -3.19
N GLY A 228 -0.42 23.20 -3.81
CA GLY A 228 -1.34 24.20 -4.36
C GLY A 228 -2.32 23.61 -5.36
N GLU A 229 -1.83 22.80 -6.29
CA GLU A 229 -2.66 22.11 -7.29
C GLU A 229 -3.50 21.01 -6.66
N HIS A 230 -2.95 20.24 -5.71
CA HIS A 230 -3.71 19.23 -4.99
C HIS A 230 -4.98 19.83 -4.36
N PHE A 231 -4.85 20.92 -3.61
CA PHE A 231 -6.01 21.57 -2.99
C PHE A 231 -6.95 22.22 -4.01
N ARG A 232 -6.42 22.77 -5.11
CA ARG A 232 -7.24 23.34 -6.19
C ARG A 232 -8.09 22.29 -6.91
N LEU A 233 -7.64 21.03 -6.94
CA LEU A 233 -8.32 19.91 -7.60
C LEU A 233 -9.36 19.20 -6.71
N ALA A 234 -9.47 19.55 -5.44
CA ALA A 234 -10.51 19.01 -4.57
C ALA A 234 -11.92 19.29 -5.12
N GLY A 235 -12.77 18.27 -5.14
CA GLY A 235 -14.12 18.34 -5.68
C GLY A 235 -14.21 18.38 -7.22
N LYS A 236 -13.10 18.09 -7.91
CA LYS A 236 -13.04 18.03 -9.39
C LYS A 236 -12.67 16.65 -9.88
N GLU A 237 -12.99 15.64 -9.09
CA GLU A 237 -12.74 14.24 -9.44
C GLU A 237 -13.54 13.84 -10.67
N ARG A 238 -12.91 13.18 -11.62
CA ARG A 238 -13.54 12.64 -12.84
C ARG A 238 -14.09 11.24 -12.57
N PHE A 239 -13.41 10.48 -11.74
CA PHE A 239 -13.76 9.13 -11.30
C PHE A 239 -13.32 8.94 -9.84
N LYS A 240 -13.66 7.77 -9.30
CA LYS A 240 -13.16 7.32 -7.99
C LYS A 240 -12.76 5.85 -8.07
N ILE A 241 -11.72 5.49 -7.33
CA ILE A 241 -11.49 4.09 -6.97
C ILE A 241 -12.64 3.64 -6.08
N TYR A 242 -13.27 2.54 -6.49
CA TYR A 242 -14.48 2.07 -5.84
C TYR A 242 -14.54 0.53 -5.85
N GLY A 243 -15.27 -0.05 -4.90
CA GLY A 243 -15.56 -1.47 -4.87
C GLY A 243 -16.68 -1.85 -5.83
N VAL A 244 -16.61 -3.06 -6.35
CA VAL A 244 -17.67 -3.67 -7.14
C VAL A 244 -17.92 -5.09 -6.63
N GLU A 245 -19.15 -5.37 -6.21
CA GLU A 245 -19.63 -6.73 -5.95
C GLU A 245 -20.29 -7.25 -7.22
N ILE A 246 -19.86 -8.39 -7.69
CA ILE A 246 -20.24 -8.99 -8.98
C ILE A 246 -21.02 -10.26 -8.74
N ASP A 247 -22.14 -10.42 -9.43
CA ASP A 247 -23.01 -11.60 -9.35
C ASP A 247 -22.43 -12.76 -10.17
N ALA A 248 -21.32 -13.31 -9.67
CA ALA A 248 -20.62 -14.40 -10.28
C ALA A 248 -19.89 -15.25 -9.22
N ASN A 249 -19.65 -16.53 -9.56
CA ASN A 249 -18.90 -17.48 -8.75
C ASN A 249 -17.43 -17.63 -9.18
N LYS A 250 -16.93 -16.73 -10.00
CA LYS A 250 -15.56 -16.64 -10.46
C LYS A 250 -15.09 -15.18 -10.51
N ALA A 251 -13.79 -14.96 -10.48
CA ALA A 251 -13.20 -13.64 -10.59
C ALA A 251 -13.51 -13.00 -11.95
N THR A 252 -13.76 -11.69 -11.98
CA THR A 252 -13.57 -10.83 -13.14
C THR A 252 -12.08 -10.58 -13.37
N ILE A 253 -11.71 -10.05 -14.52
CA ILE A 253 -10.32 -9.73 -14.82
C ILE A 253 -10.13 -8.22 -14.99
N ALA A 254 -8.92 -7.77 -14.76
CA ALA A 254 -8.54 -6.38 -15.04
C ALA A 254 -8.77 -6.04 -16.52
N GLY A 255 -9.34 -4.87 -16.78
CA GLY A 255 -9.73 -4.43 -18.12
C GLY A 255 -11.19 -4.70 -18.46
N ASP A 256 -11.91 -5.54 -17.71
CA ASP A 256 -13.37 -5.67 -17.88
C ASP A 256 -14.03 -4.30 -17.67
N THR A 257 -15.01 -3.98 -18.50
CA THR A 257 -15.70 -2.69 -18.47
C THR A 257 -16.97 -2.75 -17.62
N LEU A 258 -17.26 -1.64 -16.96
CA LEU A 258 -18.44 -1.48 -16.12
C LEU A 258 -19.41 -0.50 -16.78
N TRP A 259 -20.66 -0.88 -16.87
CA TRP A 259 -21.71 -0.14 -17.57
C TRP A 259 -22.84 0.23 -16.60
N HIS A 260 -23.34 1.43 -16.75
CA HIS A 260 -24.50 1.94 -16.01
C HIS A 260 -25.47 2.59 -16.98
N ASN A 261 -26.74 2.14 -17.00
CA ASN A 261 -27.77 2.66 -17.89
C ASN A 261 -27.33 2.69 -19.38
N GLY A 262 -26.63 1.64 -19.85
CA GLY A 262 -26.21 1.51 -21.25
C GLY A 262 -24.98 2.35 -21.64
N LYS A 263 -24.36 3.08 -20.68
CA LYS A 263 -23.12 3.85 -20.88
C LYS A 263 -21.97 3.19 -20.11
N GLN A 264 -20.81 3.07 -20.76
CA GLN A 264 -19.59 2.69 -20.03
C GLN A 264 -19.29 3.73 -18.96
N SER A 265 -19.17 3.28 -17.73
CA SER A 265 -19.04 4.12 -16.55
C SER A 265 -17.89 3.70 -15.63
N GLY A 266 -17.08 2.73 -16.08
CA GLY A 266 -15.91 2.31 -15.31
C GLY A 266 -15.11 1.21 -15.99
N ILE A 267 -14.02 0.86 -15.32
CA ILE A 267 -13.11 -0.22 -15.70
C ILE A 267 -12.59 -0.93 -14.44
N VAL A 268 -12.56 -2.25 -14.49
CA VAL A 268 -11.99 -3.08 -13.42
C VAL A 268 -10.47 -2.99 -13.48
N THR A 269 -9.84 -2.72 -12.35
CA THR A 269 -8.37 -2.70 -12.22
C THR A 269 -7.83 -4.00 -11.62
N CYS A 270 -8.60 -4.61 -10.73
CA CYS A 270 -8.28 -5.93 -10.17
C CYS A 270 -9.57 -6.64 -9.73
N GLY A 271 -9.63 -7.95 -9.94
CA GLY A 271 -10.78 -8.77 -9.54
C GLY A 271 -10.36 -10.07 -8.88
N MET A 272 -11.16 -10.55 -7.94
CA MET A 272 -10.97 -11.82 -7.27
C MET A 272 -12.30 -12.49 -6.91
N TYR A 273 -12.29 -13.80 -6.68
CA TYR A 273 -13.39 -14.49 -6.00
C TYR A 273 -13.02 -14.66 -4.53
N SER A 274 -13.68 -13.90 -3.67
CA SER A 274 -13.46 -13.98 -2.23
C SER A 274 -14.13 -15.20 -1.63
N ARG A 275 -13.34 -16.11 -1.08
CA ARG A 275 -13.85 -17.24 -0.31
C ARG A 275 -14.41 -16.81 1.04
N LEU A 276 -13.94 -15.69 1.56
CA LEU A 276 -14.40 -15.11 2.82
C LEU A 276 -15.84 -14.63 2.71
N THR A 277 -16.17 -13.93 1.63
CA THR A 277 -17.51 -13.36 1.40
C THR A 277 -18.40 -14.25 0.52
N GLY A 278 -17.84 -15.24 -0.18
CA GLY A 278 -18.53 -16.06 -1.17
C GLY A 278 -18.96 -15.30 -2.42
N ARG A 279 -18.28 -14.20 -2.75
CA ARG A 279 -18.63 -13.28 -3.86
C ARG A 279 -17.44 -12.97 -4.75
N SER A 280 -17.74 -12.62 -5.98
CA SER A 280 -16.76 -11.99 -6.86
C SER A 280 -16.66 -10.50 -6.52
N LEU A 281 -15.45 -10.04 -6.23
CA LEU A 281 -15.13 -8.67 -5.81
C LEU A 281 -14.17 -8.06 -6.80
N ALA A 282 -14.29 -6.76 -7.02
CA ALA A 282 -13.33 -6.01 -7.83
C ALA A 282 -13.03 -4.62 -7.26
N ILE A 283 -11.81 -4.17 -7.42
CA ILE A 283 -11.46 -2.75 -7.36
C ILE A 283 -11.62 -2.20 -8.78
N ALA A 284 -12.20 -1.04 -8.90
CA ALA A 284 -12.50 -0.43 -10.19
C ALA A 284 -12.36 1.09 -10.13
N ARG A 285 -12.09 1.67 -11.28
CA ARG A 285 -12.18 3.11 -11.53
C ARG A 285 -13.58 3.39 -12.07
N LEU A 286 -14.42 4.08 -11.29
CA LEU A 286 -15.82 4.41 -11.65
C LEU A 286 -15.98 5.91 -11.87
N ASP A 287 -16.73 6.29 -12.89
CA ASP A 287 -17.24 7.67 -13.08
C ASP A 287 -17.80 8.20 -11.74
N VAL A 288 -17.40 9.38 -11.34
CA VAL A 288 -17.73 9.96 -10.03
C VAL A 288 -19.25 10.04 -9.78
N HIS A 289 -20.06 10.19 -10.84
CA HIS A 289 -21.53 10.25 -10.74
C HIS A 289 -22.15 8.88 -10.48
N VAL A 290 -21.43 7.80 -10.80
CA VAL A 290 -21.87 6.40 -10.64
C VAL A 290 -21.27 5.78 -9.39
N ALA A 291 -20.15 6.27 -8.88
CA ALA A 291 -19.47 5.79 -7.70
C ALA A 291 -20.26 6.05 -6.40
N ARG A 292 -21.39 5.34 -6.25
CA ARG A 292 -22.29 5.41 -5.08
C ARG A 292 -22.69 4.00 -4.65
N PRO A 293 -22.70 3.69 -3.33
CA PRO A 293 -23.04 2.35 -2.86
C PRO A 293 -24.43 1.91 -3.36
N GLY A 294 -24.50 0.68 -3.86
CA GLY A 294 -25.74 0.08 -4.32
C GLY A 294 -26.15 0.40 -5.77
N ASN A 295 -25.46 1.33 -6.45
CA ASN A 295 -25.74 1.58 -7.86
C ASN A 295 -25.55 0.30 -8.69
N ALA A 296 -26.56 -0.01 -9.52
CA ALA A 296 -26.54 -1.15 -10.42
C ALA A 296 -25.52 -0.93 -11.54
N LEU A 297 -24.74 -1.95 -11.81
CA LEU A 297 -23.72 -2.01 -12.85
C LEU A 297 -23.89 -3.29 -13.65
N GLU A 298 -23.34 -3.31 -14.85
CA GLU A 298 -23.14 -4.49 -15.68
C GLU A 298 -21.65 -4.64 -15.95
N VAL A 299 -21.13 -5.84 -15.75
CA VAL A 299 -19.77 -6.20 -16.20
C VAL A 299 -19.84 -6.69 -17.63
N ARG A 300 -18.94 -6.21 -18.48
CA ARG A 300 -18.78 -6.66 -19.87
C ARG A 300 -17.31 -6.89 -20.20
N GLY A 301 -17.00 -8.05 -20.76
CA GLY A 301 -15.67 -8.47 -21.15
C GLY A 301 -15.46 -9.96 -20.93
N SER A 302 -14.70 -10.36 -19.92
CA SER A 302 -14.47 -11.78 -19.58
C SER A 302 -15.74 -12.52 -19.12
N MET A 303 -16.74 -11.76 -18.75
CA MET A 303 -18.09 -12.20 -18.41
C MET A 303 -19.10 -11.10 -18.70
N GLU A 304 -20.37 -11.52 -18.85
CA GLU A 304 -21.51 -10.59 -18.92
C GLU A 304 -22.44 -10.92 -17.74
N THR A 305 -22.51 -10.02 -16.76
CA THR A 305 -23.31 -10.26 -15.55
C THR A 305 -23.64 -8.94 -14.83
N SER A 306 -24.61 -9.02 -13.93
CA SER A 306 -24.97 -7.90 -13.06
C SER A 306 -23.90 -7.72 -11.96
N ALA A 307 -23.78 -6.46 -11.55
CA ALA A 307 -22.91 -6.06 -10.45
C ALA A 307 -23.49 -4.84 -9.73
N ARG A 308 -22.89 -4.45 -8.64
CA ARG A 308 -23.22 -3.23 -7.91
C ARG A 308 -21.99 -2.56 -7.33
N ALA A 309 -22.01 -1.24 -7.31
CA ALA A 309 -21.00 -0.45 -6.64
C ALA A 309 -21.06 -0.67 -5.12
N ALA A 310 -19.91 -0.83 -4.49
CA ALA A 310 -19.77 -1.11 -3.07
C ALA A 310 -18.71 -0.20 -2.43
N LEU A 311 -18.86 0.06 -1.15
CA LEU A 311 -17.83 0.77 -0.38
C LEU A 311 -16.60 -0.12 -0.18
N LEU A 312 -15.46 0.51 -0.09
CA LEU A 312 -14.19 -0.11 0.27
C LEU A 312 -13.81 0.24 1.73
N PRO A 313 -13.17 -0.67 2.46
CA PRO A 313 -12.80 -2.04 2.08
C PRO A 313 -13.98 -3.01 2.17
N PHE A 314 -13.88 -4.14 1.45
CA PHE A 314 -14.89 -5.19 1.49
C PHE A 314 -14.87 -5.97 2.81
N ASP A 315 -13.67 -6.13 3.39
CA ASP A 315 -13.46 -6.79 4.68
C ASP A 315 -12.87 -5.77 5.68
N ASP A 316 -13.24 -5.91 6.94
CA ASP A 316 -12.77 -5.11 8.07
C ASP A 316 -12.82 -3.57 7.82
N PRO A 317 -14.00 -2.98 7.52
CA PRO A 317 -14.13 -1.56 7.22
C PRO A 317 -13.61 -0.64 8.33
N GLU A 318 -13.59 -1.11 9.57
CA GLU A 318 -13.07 -0.38 10.72
C GLU A 318 -11.55 -0.58 10.92
N LYS A 319 -10.89 -1.40 10.09
CA LYS A 319 -9.45 -1.69 10.13
C LYS A 319 -8.97 -2.26 11.48
N LYS A 320 -9.84 -2.98 12.17
CA LYS A 320 -9.58 -3.54 13.52
C LYS A 320 -8.56 -4.66 13.50
N LYS A 321 -8.56 -5.50 12.47
CA LYS A 321 -7.63 -6.64 12.35
C LYS A 321 -6.18 -6.19 12.36
N ARG A 322 -5.80 -5.26 11.47
CA ARG A 322 -4.42 -4.77 11.35
C ARG A 322 -3.97 -3.89 12.52
N THR A 323 -4.92 -3.21 13.18
CA THR A 323 -4.62 -2.30 14.31
C THR A 323 -4.77 -2.95 15.67
N ALA A 324 -5.24 -4.21 15.75
CA ALA A 324 -5.46 -4.93 17.01
C ALA A 324 -4.26 -4.83 17.96
N VAL A 325 -4.54 -4.59 19.24
CA VAL A 325 -3.56 -4.52 20.34
C VAL A 325 -3.61 -5.83 21.12
N GLY A 326 -2.47 -6.36 21.57
CA GLY A 326 -2.38 -7.55 22.43
C GLY A 326 -1.99 -8.83 21.72
#